data_39502df93ce81b3a296aeb0f7a6d3a96
#
_entry.id   39502df93ce81b3a296aeb0f7a6d3a96
#
_cell.length_a   1.000
_cell.length_b   1.000
_cell.length_c   1.000
_cell.angle_alpha   90.00
_cell.angle_beta   90.00
_cell.angle_gamma   90.00
#
_symmetry.space_group_name_H-M   'P 1'
#
loop_
_entity.id
_entity.type
_entity.pdbx_description
1 polymer ?
#
loop_
_entity_poly.entity_id
_entity_poly.type
_entity_poly.pdbx_seq_one_letter_code
_entity_poly.pdbx_strand_id
1 'polypeptide(L)'
;MRHFTSVTQLGDLAKAIEAAKYVKENPFADQELGRNKTLLMIFFNSSLRTRLSTQKAAMNLGMNVIVLDVNQGAWKLETERGVIMDSDKPEHLLEAIPVMGCYCDVIGVRAFANFESKENDYNEVIINQFIKYSGKPVFSMEAATRHPLQTFADLITIEEYKKVEKPKIVMTWAPHPKALPQAVPNSFAEGINMTDYEFVITHPEGYELDPKFVGRAKVEYDQRKAFEGADFIYAKNWSAYSGDNYGKILCNDRDWTVDAEKMALTNNAFFMHCLPVRRNMIVTDDVIESPQSLVIPEAANRVVSAQTILKEILKEL
;
A
#
# COMPACT_ATOMS: atom_id res chain seq x y z
N MET A 1 11.67 14.86 5.74
CA MET A 1 11.52 13.73 4.73
C MET A 1 11.10 14.32 3.40
N ARG A 2 11.93 14.26 2.35
CA ARG A 2 11.58 14.85 1.04
C ARG A 2 10.65 13.95 0.19
N HIS A 3 10.90 12.65 0.17
CA HIS A 3 10.11 11.68 -0.58
C HIS A 3 9.72 10.51 0.31
N PHE A 4 8.59 9.85 0.00
CA PHE A 4 8.14 8.65 0.71
C PHE A 4 7.60 7.61 -0.26
N THR A 5 8.43 6.62 -0.61
CA THR A 5 8.13 5.57 -1.59
C THR A 5 8.30 4.15 -1.04
N SER A 6 8.88 4.01 0.15
CA SER A 6 9.01 2.75 0.89
C SER A 6 8.76 3.01 2.37
N VAL A 7 8.14 2.05 3.05
CA VAL A 7 7.91 2.08 4.50
C VAL A 7 9.23 2.13 5.28
N THR A 8 10.31 1.61 4.72
CA THR A 8 11.65 1.64 5.35
C THR A 8 12.18 3.07 5.54
N GLN A 9 11.65 4.05 4.81
CA GLN A 9 12.00 5.46 4.96
C GLN A 9 11.42 6.11 6.24
N LEU A 10 10.58 5.39 6.99
CA LEU A 10 10.19 5.80 8.35
C LEU A 10 11.39 5.87 9.31
N GLY A 11 12.44 5.09 9.03
CA GLY A 11 13.63 4.99 9.89
C GLY A 11 13.30 4.31 11.23
N ASP A 12 13.22 5.08 12.30
CA ASP A 12 12.84 4.60 13.63
C ASP A 12 11.31 4.39 13.69
N LEU A 13 10.89 3.12 13.59
CA LEU A 13 9.48 2.75 13.56
C LEU A 13 8.76 3.15 14.85
N ALA A 14 9.39 3.03 16.02
CA ALA A 14 8.76 3.38 17.29
C ALA A 14 8.41 4.88 17.32
N LYS A 15 9.32 5.74 16.89
CA LYS A 15 9.07 7.18 16.76
C LYS A 15 7.98 7.49 15.73
N ALA A 16 7.95 6.77 14.61
CA ALA A 16 6.91 6.94 13.60
C ALA A 16 5.52 6.57 14.14
N ILE A 17 5.41 5.48 14.89
CA ILE A 17 4.17 5.07 15.56
C ILE A 17 3.72 6.09 16.62
N GLU A 18 4.64 6.62 17.43
CA GLU A 18 4.35 7.69 18.39
C GLU A 18 3.84 8.96 17.69
N ALA A 19 4.47 9.35 16.58
CA ALA A 19 4.00 10.49 15.78
C ALA A 19 2.60 10.24 15.20
N ALA A 20 2.31 9.01 14.77
CA ALA A 20 0.99 8.63 14.27
C ALA A 20 -0.08 8.67 15.38
N LYS A 21 0.22 8.20 16.60
CA LYS A 21 -0.67 8.32 17.76
C LYS A 21 -1.00 9.77 18.05
N TYR A 22 0.02 10.65 18.11
CA TYR A 22 -0.19 12.08 18.29
C TYR A 22 -1.12 12.67 17.24
N VAL A 23 -0.90 12.36 15.95
CA VAL A 23 -1.74 12.82 14.84
C VAL A 23 -3.18 12.30 14.97
N LYS A 24 -3.36 11.05 15.38
CA LYS A 24 -4.69 10.45 15.60
C LYS A 24 -5.48 11.15 16.70
N GLU A 25 -4.82 11.48 17.81
CA GLU A 25 -5.42 12.16 18.94
C GLU A 25 -5.65 13.67 18.68
N ASN A 26 -4.80 14.27 17.85
CA ASN A 26 -4.77 15.71 17.59
C ASN A 26 -4.80 16.02 16.09
N PRO A 27 -5.84 15.62 15.35
CA PRO A 27 -5.82 15.64 13.87
C PRO A 27 -5.73 17.04 13.26
N PHE A 28 -6.02 18.09 14.02
CA PHE A 28 -6.01 19.48 13.54
C PHE A 28 -4.90 20.34 14.16
N ALA A 29 -4.04 19.77 15.00
CA ALA A 29 -3.01 20.54 15.70
C ALA A 29 -1.98 21.21 14.78
N ASP A 30 -1.77 20.63 13.59
CA ASP A 30 -0.73 21.06 12.64
C ASP A 30 -1.30 21.75 11.39
N GLN A 31 -2.51 22.33 11.43
CA GLN A 31 -3.17 22.94 10.28
C GLN A 31 -2.36 24.07 9.61
N GLU A 32 -1.56 24.79 10.37
CA GLU A 32 -0.73 25.88 9.84
C GLU A 32 0.39 25.40 8.91
N LEU A 33 0.82 24.12 9.02
CA LEU A 33 1.87 23.58 8.14
C LEU A 33 1.45 23.52 6.67
N GLY A 34 0.19 23.23 6.42
CA GLY A 34 -0.36 23.13 5.06
C GLY A 34 -0.97 24.42 4.52
N ARG A 35 -0.99 25.49 5.33
CA ARG A 35 -1.58 26.77 4.91
C ARG A 35 -0.94 27.29 3.64
N ASN A 36 -1.77 27.61 2.63
CA ASN A 36 -1.35 28.04 1.30
C ASN A 36 -0.50 27.02 0.52
N LYS A 37 -0.46 25.76 0.96
CA LYS A 37 0.18 24.65 0.24
C LYS A 37 -0.85 23.83 -0.50
N THR A 38 -0.47 23.30 -1.65
CA THR A 38 -1.35 22.49 -2.50
C THR A 38 -0.75 21.09 -2.66
N LEU A 39 -1.56 20.07 -2.30
CA LEU A 39 -1.29 18.68 -2.65
C LEU A 39 -1.92 18.37 -4.00
N LEU A 40 -1.13 17.86 -4.95
CA LEU A 40 -1.62 17.26 -6.18
C LEU A 40 -1.62 15.73 -6.03
N MET A 41 -2.78 15.12 -6.16
CA MET A 41 -2.97 13.66 -6.13
C MET A 41 -3.22 13.15 -7.55
N ILE A 42 -2.32 12.32 -8.07
CA ILE A 42 -2.38 11.79 -9.44
C ILE A 42 -2.72 10.32 -9.42
N PHE A 43 -3.78 9.94 -10.15
CA PHE A 43 -4.30 8.59 -10.24
C PHE A 43 -4.20 8.06 -11.67
N PHE A 44 -3.30 7.13 -11.92
CA PHE A 44 -3.30 6.28 -13.12
C PHE A 44 -4.29 5.12 -12.98
N ASN A 45 -4.64 4.75 -11.75
CA ASN A 45 -5.59 3.71 -11.42
C ASN A 45 -6.59 4.23 -10.37
N SER A 46 -7.86 3.92 -10.55
CA SER A 46 -8.94 4.37 -9.64
C SER A 46 -8.74 3.85 -8.21
N SER A 47 -9.22 4.62 -7.23
CA SER A 47 -9.23 4.22 -5.83
C SER A 47 -10.31 4.96 -5.05
N LEU A 48 -11.04 4.23 -4.20
CA LEU A 48 -11.97 4.82 -3.25
C LEU A 48 -11.24 5.31 -1.98
N ARG A 49 -10.58 4.38 -1.27
CA ARG A 49 -9.98 4.65 0.05
C ARG A 49 -8.79 5.57 -0.02
N THR A 50 -7.85 5.34 -0.94
CA THR A 50 -6.67 6.20 -1.10
C THR A 50 -7.09 7.64 -1.39
N ARG A 51 -8.08 7.82 -2.27
CA ARG A 51 -8.61 9.15 -2.61
C ARG A 51 -9.16 9.84 -1.37
N LEU A 52 -10.10 9.20 -0.66
CA LEU A 52 -10.78 9.81 0.49
C LEU A 52 -9.84 10.03 1.67
N SER A 53 -9.03 9.02 2.02
CA SER A 53 -8.13 9.11 3.19
C SER A 53 -7.03 10.14 3.01
N THR A 54 -6.40 10.21 1.84
CA THR A 54 -5.31 11.16 1.58
C THR A 54 -5.82 12.59 1.45
N GLN A 55 -6.99 12.80 0.81
CA GLN A 55 -7.64 14.13 0.83
C GLN A 55 -7.96 14.58 2.26
N LYS A 56 -8.59 13.69 3.06
CA LYS A 56 -8.91 14.00 4.45
C LYS A 56 -7.65 14.35 5.25
N ALA A 57 -6.58 13.60 5.08
CA ALA A 57 -5.30 13.84 5.73
C ALA A 57 -4.71 15.23 5.38
N ALA A 58 -4.70 15.57 4.09
CA ALA A 58 -4.22 16.87 3.62
C ALA A 58 -5.07 18.03 4.14
N MET A 59 -6.41 17.88 4.12
CA MET A 59 -7.33 18.88 4.65
C MET A 59 -7.16 19.08 6.16
N ASN A 60 -6.89 18.03 6.92
CA ASN A 60 -6.60 18.14 8.36
C ASN A 60 -5.34 18.98 8.64
N LEU A 61 -4.38 18.98 7.70
CA LEU A 61 -3.15 19.80 7.76
C LEU A 61 -3.33 21.20 7.16
N GLY A 62 -4.53 21.57 6.71
CA GLY A 62 -4.82 22.89 6.11
C GLY A 62 -4.39 23.06 4.66
N MET A 63 -4.07 21.96 3.95
CA MET A 63 -3.68 22.01 2.53
C MET A 63 -4.89 22.16 1.60
N ASN A 64 -4.67 22.84 0.47
CA ASN A 64 -5.53 22.68 -0.71
C ASN A 64 -5.24 21.33 -1.37
N VAL A 65 -6.26 20.74 -2.03
CA VAL A 65 -6.11 19.44 -2.69
C VAL A 65 -6.62 19.53 -4.12
N ILE A 66 -5.77 19.14 -5.06
CA ILE A 66 -6.12 18.92 -6.47
C ILE A 66 -6.04 17.43 -6.74
N VAL A 67 -7.08 16.85 -7.37
CA VAL A 67 -7.11 15.43 -7.73
C VAL A 67 -7.20 15.31 -9.23
N LEU A 68 -6.26 14.59 -9.82
CA LEU A 68 -6.18 14.32 -11.25
C LEU A 68 -6.27 12.83 -11.53
N ASP A 69 -7.32 12.41 -12.24
CA ASP A 69 -7.42 11.08 -12.84
C ASP A 69 -6.89 11.15 -14.28
N VAL A 70 -5.74 10.56 -14.54
CA VAL A 70 -5.02 10.66 -15.83
C VAL A 70 -5.87 10.19 -17.02
N ASN A 71 -6.73 9.19 -16.85
CA ASN A 71 -7.52 8.64 -17.94
C ASN A 71 -8.98 9.15 -17.99
N GLN A 72 -9.40 10.04 -17.08
CA GLN A 72 -10.78 10.51 -16.98
C GLN A 72 -10.89 12.04 -16.84
N GLY A 73 -9.91 12.67 -16.22
CA GLY A 73 -9.87 14.12 -15.95
C GLY A 73 -8.89 14.90 -16.83
N ALA A 74 -8.11 14.21 -17.64
CA ALA A 74 -7.16 14.76 -18.59
C ALA A 74 -7.04 13.83 -19.81
N TRP A 75 -6.30 14.26 -20.81
CA TRP A 75 -5.92 13.38 -21.93
C TRP A 75 -4.94 12.30 -21.47
N LYS A 76 -4.79 11.28 -22.31
CA LYS A 76 -3.82 10.20 -22.06
C LYS A 76 -2.39 10.74 -22.17
N LEU A 77 -1.53 10.23 -21.31
CA LEU A 77 -0.11 10.57 -21.31
C LEU A 77 0.72 9.44 -21.94
N GLU A 78 1.66 9.78 -22.77
CA GLU A 78 2.68 8.85 -23.23
C GLU A 78 3.76 8.69 -22.15
N THR A 79 4.12 7.45 -21.86
CA THR A 79 5.08 7.12 -20.80
C THR A 79 6.40 6.56 -21.34
N GLU A 80 6.40 6.08 -22.59
CA GLU A 80 7.53 5.40 -23.21
C GLU A 80 8.42 6.38 -23.98
N ARG A 81 9.73 6.33 -23.73
CA ARG A 81 10.72 7.15 -24.43
C ARG A 81 11.01 6.64 -25.85
N GLY A 82 11.27 7.56 -26.75
CA GLY A 82 11.70 7.24 -28.12
C GLY A 82 10.58 6.83 -29.07
N VAL A 83 9.32 6.88 -28.61
CA VAL A 83 8.17 6.64 -29.48
C VAL A 83 7.87 7.84 -30.37
N ILE A 84 7.32 7.59 -31.57
CA ILE A 84 6.70 8.63 -32.39
C ILE A 84 5.29 8.82 -31.86
N MET A 85 4.97 10.02 -31.39
CA MET A 85 3.68 10.35 -30.75
C MET A 85 2.59 10.65 -31.80
N ASP A 86 2.26 9.67 -32.63
CA ASP A 86 1.25 9.71 -33.70
C ASP A 86 -0.07 9.01 -33.31
N SER A 87 -0.21 8.64 -32.03
CA SER A 87 -1.36 7.92 -31.48
C SER A 87 -2.33 8.85 -30.72
N ASP A 88 -3.18 8.28 -29.87
CA ASP A 88 -4.18 8.98 -29.06
C ASP A 88 -3.65 9.61 -27.75
N LYS A 89 -2.32 9.69 -27.59
CA LYS A 89 -1.64 10.27 -26.42
C LYS A 89 -0.96 11.60 -26.85
N PRO A 90 -1.60 12.75 -26.64
CA PRO A 90 -1.10 14.02 -27.20
C PRO A 90 0.03 14.67 -26.41
N GLU A 91 0.36 14.19 -25.21
CA GLU A 91 1.40 14.76 -24.35
C GLU A 91 2.25 13.65 -23.73
N HIS A 92 3.56 13.88 -23.68
CA HIS A 92 4.45 12.95 -23.00
C HIS A 92 4.54 13.26 -21.51
N LEU A 93 4.68 12.23 -20.67
CA LEU A 93 4.76 12.36 -19.22
C LEU A 93 5.93 13.27 -18.77
N LEU A 94 7.02 13.33 -19.55
CA LEU A 94 8.19 14.14 -19.22
C LEU A 94 7.97 15.65 -19.35
N GLU A 95 7.02 16.09 -20.18
CA GLU A 95 6.58 17.49 -20.24
C GLU A 95 5.49 17.74 -19.19
N ALA A 96 4.57 16.80 -19.02
CA ALA A 96 3.47 16.94 -18.06
C ALA A 96 3.95 17.04 -16.60
N ILE A 97 4.96 16.26 -16.20
CA ILE A 97 5.45 16.24 -14.80
C ILE A 97 5.97 17.59 -14.32
N PRO A 98 6.93 18.28 -15.00
CA PRO A 98 7.39 19.58 -14.55
C PRO A 98 6.27 20.64 -14.57
N VAL A 99 5.35 20.58 -15.54
CA VAL A 99 4.17 21.48 -15.58
C VAL A 99 3.28 21.26 -14.36
N MET A 100 2.96 20.00 -14.01
CA MET A 100 2.22 19.68 -12.79
C MET A 100 2.94 20.18 -11.53
N GLY A 101 4.26 20.11 -11.51
CA GLY A 101 5.10 20.66 -10.43
C GLY A 101 4.96 22.18 -10.25
N CYS A 102 4.59 22.93 -11.30
CA CYS A 102 4.34 24.38 -11.20
C CYS A 102 3.06 24.71 -10.43
N TYR A 103 2.11 23.76 -10.34
CA TYR A 103 0.78 23.99 -9.78
C TYR A 103 0.58 23.44 -8.37
N CYS A 104 1.61 22.83 -7.76
CA CYS A 104 1.51 22.21 -6.44
C CYS A 104 2.80 22.35 -5.62
N ASP A 105 2.72 22.01 -4.34
CA ASP A 105 3.85 21.99 -3.41
C ASP A 105 4.28 20.55 -3.11
N VAL A 106 3.36 19.59 -3.13
CA VAL A 106 3.60 18.16 -2.86
C VAL A 106 2.82 17.33 -3.88
N ILE A 107 3.38 16.20 -4.31
CA ILE A 107 2.74 15.28 -5.26
C ILE A 107 2.57 13.90 -4.66
N GLY A 108 1.34 13.38 -4.66
CA GLY A 108 1.02 11.99 -4.41
C GLY A 108 0.78 11.25 -5.73
N VAL A 109 1.43 10.10 -5.94
CA VAL A 109 1.31 9.31 -7.17
C VAL A 109 0.76 7.93 -6.87
N ARG A 110 -0.25 7.50 -7.66
CA ARG A 110 -0.78 6.15 -7.68
C ARG A 110 -0.67 5.56 -9.09
N ALA A 111 0.22 4.60 -9.26
CA ALA A 111 0.49 3.95 -10.55
C ALA A 111 0.85 2.48 -10.33
N PHE A 112 -0.05 1.57 -10.67
CA PHE A 112 0.13 0.12 -10.53
C PHE A 112 1.13 -0.45 -11.53
N ALA A 113 1.62 -1.65 -11.25
CA ALA A 113 2.23 -2.52 -12.24
C ALA A 113 1.25 -2.76 -13.41
N ASN A 114 1.76 -2.64 -14.63
CA ASN A 114 0.98 -2.94 -15.83
C ASN A 114 1.15 -4.38 -16.31
N PHE A 115 2.14 -5.11 -15.73
CA PHE A 115 2.53 -6.48 -16.07
C PHE A 115 3.06 -6.68 -17.51
N GLU A 116 3.35 -5.61 -18.23
CA GLU A 116 3.94 -5.69 -19.57
C GLU A 116 5.45 -5.92 -19.50
N SER A 117 6.11 -5.28 -18.51
CA SER A 117 7.54 -5.44 -18.27
C SER A 117 7.81 -5.51 -16.78
N LYS A 118 8.23 -6.70 -16.30
CA LYS A 118 8.68 -6.89 -14.92
C LYS A 118 9.81 -5.91 -14.55
N GLU A 119 10.74 -5.67 -15.48
CA GLU A 119 11.86 -4.77 -15.26
C GLU A 119 11.36 -3.33 -15.01
N ASN A 120 10.48 -2.81 -15.85
CA ASN A 120 9.92 -1.47 -15.70
C ASN A 120 9.11 -1.33 -14.40
N ASP A 121 8.28 -2.34 -14.09
CA ASP A 121 7.48 -2.36 -12.86
C ASP A 121 8.39 -2.38 -11.61
N TYR A 122 9.41 -3.25 -11.58
CA TYR A 122 10.32 -3.38 -10.44
C TYR A 122 11.35 -2.26 -10.33
N ASN A 123 11.60 -1.51 -11.40
CA ASN A 123 12.34 -0.26 -11.41
C ASN A 123 11.45 0.96 -11.05
N GLU A 124 10.16 0.76 -10.78
CA GLU A 124 9.23 1.82 -10.37
C GLU A 124 9.28 3.04 -11.32
N VAL A 125 9.28 2.78 -12.64
CA VAL A 125 9.59 3.78 -13.67
C VAL A 125 8.72 5.02 -13.55
N ILE A 126 7.41 4.88 -13.33
CA ILE A 126 6.48 6.02 -13.28
C ILE A 126 6.78 6.93 -12.08
N ILE A 127 6.81 6.39 -10.87
CA ILE A 127 7.02 7.24 -9.67
C ILE A 127 8.42 7.87 -9.67
N ASN A 128 9.43 7.16 -10.17
CA ASN A 128 10.79 7.68 -10.28
C ASN A 128 10.90 8.84 -11.28
N GLN A 129 10.08 8.88 -12.33
CA GLN A 129 9.99 10.06 -13.22
C GLN A 129 9.44 11.27 -12.47
N PHE A 130 8.39 11.10 -11.64
CA PHE A 130 7.88 12.20 -10.81
C PHE A 130 8.94 12.72 -9.83
N ILE A 131 9.65 11.85 -9.14
CA ILE A 131 10.75 12.21 -8.24
C ILE A 131 11.82 13.02 -8.97
N LYS A 132 12.19 12.56 -10.17
CA LYS A 132 13.29 13.14 -10.95
C LYS A 132 12.94 14.50 -11.58
N TYR A 133 11.71 14.66 -12.08
CA TYR A 133 11.39 15.78 -12.99
C TYR A 133 10.40 16.80 -12.41
N SER A 134 9.66 16.51 -11.33
CA SER A 134 8.69 17.45 -10.79
C SER A 134 9.31 18.61 -10.01
N GLY A 135 10.52 18.44 -9.50
CA GLY A 135 11.14 19.40 -8.56
C GLY A 135 10.46 19.47 -7.18
N LYS A 136 9.44 18.64 -6.93
CA LYS A 136 8.61 18.64 -5.73
C LYS A 136 8.82 17.39 -4.87
N PRO A 137 8.53 17.44 -3.56
CA PRO A 137 8.37 16.25 -2.77
C PRO A 137 7.31 15.31 -3.36
N VAL A 138 7.62 14.02 -3.42
CA VAL A 138 6.74 12.99 -3.98
C VAL A 138 6.53 11.89 -2.96
N PHE A 139 5.29 11.43 -2.80
CA PHE A 139 5.00 10.23 -2.03
C PHE A 139 4.15 9.24 -2.83
N SER A 140 4.38 7.95 -2.54
CA SER A 140 3.63 6.86 -3.15
C SER A 140 2.27 6.67 -2.47
N MET A 141 1.20 6.79 -3.24
CA MET A 141 -0.14 6.39 -2.83
C MET A 141 -0.46 4.92 -3.18
N GLU A 142 0.36 4.29 -3.93
CA GLU A 142 0.61 2.92 -4.34
C GLU A 142 1.35 2.95 -5.68
N ALA A 143 2.48 2.26 -5.75
CA ALA A 143 3.28 2.13 -6.97
C ALA A 143 3.27 0.68 -7.46
N ALA A 144 4.12 0.36 -8.43
CA ALA A 144 4.12 -0.97 -9.05
C ALA A 144 4.48 -2.08 -8.05
N THR A 145 5.43 -1.82 -7.16
CA THR A 145 5.94 -2.84 -6.23
C THR A 145 5.71 -2.51 -4.75
N ARG A 146 5.23 -1.30 -4.41
CA ARG A 146 5.08 -0.83 -3.02
C ARG A 146 3.81 -0.03 -2.79
N HIS A 147 3.26 -0.19 -1.57
CA HIS A 147 2.17 0.64 -1.03
C HIS A 147 2.49 1.12 0.41
N PRO A 148 3.48 2.02 0.59
CA PRO A 148 4.02 2.32 1.91
C PRO A 148 3.01 2.95 2.87
N LEU A 149 2.08 3.78 2.39
CA LEU A 149 1.02 4.36 3.23
C LEU A 149 0.05 3.29 3.77
N GLN A 150 -0.23 2.23 3.00
CA GLN A 150 -1.03 1.12 3.50
C GLN A 150 -0.29 0.39 4.61
N THR A 151 0.95 0.00 4.34
CA THR A 151 1.75 -0.73 5.33
C THR A 151 1.95 0.06 6.63
N PHE A 152 2.13 1.39 6.53
CA PHE A 152 2.21 2.19 7.75
C PHE A 152 0.87 2.19 8.51
N ALA A 153 -0.27 2.22 7.83
CA ALA A 153 -1.58 2.07 8.45
C ALA A 153 -1.77 0.68 9.10
N ASP A 154 -1.26 -0.37 8.44
CA ASP A 154 -1.28 -1.74 8.97
C ASP A 154 -0.44 -1.85 10.24
N LEU A 155 0.76 -1.28 10.26
CA LEU A 155 1.64 -1.25 11.44
C LEU A 155 1.01 -0.47 12.61
N ILE A 156 0.41 0.70 12.34
CA ILE A 156 -0.34 1.46 13.35
C ILE A 156 -1.46 0.58 13.94
N THR A 157 -2.20 -0.15 13.08
CA THR A 157 -3.30 -1.00 13.52
C THR A 157 -2.80 -2.19 14.34
N ILE A 158 -1.72 -2.83 13.94
CA ILE A 158 -1.10 -3.92 14.71
C ILE A 158 -0.67 -3.41 16.09
N GLU A 159 -0.01 -2.25 16.16
CA GLU A 159 0.41 -1.65 17.44
C GLU A 159 -0.74 -1.31 18.37
N GLU A 160 -1.90 -0.90 17.82
CA GLU A 160 -3.10 -0.58 18.60
C GLU A 160 -3.80 -1.81 19.18
N TYR A 161 -3.73 -2.95 18.48
CA TYR A 161 -4.51 -4.14 18.82
C TYR A 161 -3.68 -5.33 19.32
N LYS A 162 -2.35 -5.28 19.24
CA LYS A 162 -1.51 -6.38 19.73
C LYS A 162 -1.71 -6.62 21.22
N LYS A 163 -1.86 -7.89 21.59
CA LYS A 163 -2.07 -8.34 22.96
C LYS A 163 -0.76 -8.79 23.64
N VAL A 164 0.27 -9.02 22.86
CA VAL A 164 1.60 -9.45 23.29
C VAL A 164 2.66 -8.56 22.67
N GLU A 165 3.83 -8.48 23.29
CA GLU A 165 4.90 -7.59 22.82
C GLU A 165 5.39 -7.98 21.42
N LYS A 166 5.54 -9.28 21.17
CA LYS A 166 6.03 -9.86 19.89
C LYS A 166 5.00 -10.81 19.31
N PRO A 167 3.97 -10.29 18.63
CA PRO A 167 2.93 -11.12 18.04
C PRO A 167 3.46 -11.95 16.88
N LYS A 168 2.84 -13.10 16.64
CA LYS A 168 2.99 -13.86 15.41
C LYS A 168 2.06 -13.30 14.35
N ILE A 169 2.65 -12.77 13.28
CA ILE A 169 1.95 -12.20 12.12
C ILE A 169 2.02 -13.20 10.96
N VAL A 170 0.89 -13.52 10.38
CA VAL A 170 0.81 -14.35 9.19
C VAL A 170 0.22 -13.55 8.05
N MET A 171 0.98 -13.37 6.97
CA MET A 171 0.45 -12.90 5.71
C MET A 171 0.11 -14.08 4.82
N THR A 172 -1.17 -14.19 4.44
CA THR A 172 -1.66 -15.29 3.61
C THR A 172 -2.09 -14.83 2.23
N TRP A 173 -1.66 -15.55 1.19
CA TRP A 173 -2.31 -15.47 -0.11
C TRP A 173 -3.77 -15.92 -0.01
N ALA A 174 -4.63 -15.36 -0.86
CA ALA A 174 -6.01 -15.76 -0.99
C ALA A 174 -6.47 -15.63 -2.45
N PRO A 175 -7.43 -16.45 -2.93
CA PRO A 175 -7.84 -16.48 -4.33
C PRO A 175 -8.51 -15.18 -4.78
N HIS A 176 -8.35 -14.86 -6.09
CA HIS A 176 -8.98 -13.68 -6.70
C HIS A 176 -9.16 -13.90 -8.22
N PRO A 177 -10.25 -13.40 -8.85
CA PRO A 177 -10.54 -13.64 -10.27
C PRO A 177 -9.65 -12.83 -11.24
N LYS A 178 -8.87 -11.87 -10.73
CA LYS A 178 -7.94 -11.05 -11.53
C LYS A 178 -6.55 -11.11 -10.91
N ALA A 179 -5.53 -11.07 -11.75
CA ALA A 179 -4.16 -10.85 -11.30
C ALA A 179 -4.05 -9.48 -10.62
N LEU A 180 -3.51 -9.45 -9.41
CA LEU A 180 -3.30 -8.22 -8.65
C LEU A 180 -1.80 -7.95 -8.47
N PRO A 181 -1.38 -6.66 -8.39
CA PRO A 181 0.00 -6.29 -8.11
C PRO A 181 0.53 -6.87 -6.79
N GLN A 182 1.84 -7.02 -6.72
CA GLN A 182 2.54 -7.44 -5.51
C GLN A 182 2.84 -6.28 -4.56
N ALA A 183 2.41 -5.06 -4.90
CA ALA A 183 2.71 -3.83 -4.15
C ALA A 183 2.35 -3.91 -2.66
N VAL A 184 1.15 -4.40 -2.34
CA VAL A 184 0.68 -4.52 -0.96
C VAL A 184 1.43 -5.61 -0.19
N PRO A 185 1.51 -6.88 -0.65
CA PRO A 185 2.23 -7.90 0.09
C PRO A 185 3.73 -7.60 0.21
N ASN A 186 4.38 -7.03 -0.82
CA ASN A 186 5.76 -6.60 -0.74
C ASN A 186 5.97 -5.55 0.37
N SER A 187 5.16 -4.50 0.38
CA SER A 187 5.27 -3.45 1.40
C SER A 187 4.93 -3.95 2.80
N PHE A 188 3.90 -4.79 2.94
CA PHE A 188 3.56 -5.38 4.22
C PHE A 188 4.74 -6.21 4.76
N ALA A 189 5.37 -7.03 3.90
CA ALA A 189 6.55 -7.79 4.27
C ALA A 189 7.73 -6.88 4.66
N GLU A 190 8.02 -5.80 3.90
CA GLU A 190 9.01 -4.80 4.29
C GLU A 190 8.72 -4.22 5.67
N GLY A 191 7.46 -3.86 5.95
CA GLY A 191 7.07 -3.25 7.22
C GLY A 191 7.22 -4.20 8.41
N ILE A 192 6.75 -5.45 8.29
CA ILE A 192 6.90 -6.42 9.38
C ILE A 192 8.37 -6.80 9.59
N ASN A 193 9.20 -6.80 8.53
CA ASN A 193 10.63 -7.02 8.66
C ASN A 193 11.36 -5.89 9.42
N MET A 194 10.75 -4.71 9.59
CA MET A 194 11.29 -3.63 10.46
C MET A 194 11.02 -3.87 11.96
N THR A 195 10.18 -4.85 12.31
CA THR A 195 9.85 -5.22 13.69
C THR A 195 10.65 -6.45 14.10
N ASP A 196 10.54 -6.86 15.36
CA ASP A 196 11.07 -8.15 15.85
C ASP A 196 9.97 -9.22 16.04
N TYR A 197 8.79 -9.03 15.41
CA TYR A 197 7.66 -9.96 15.45
C TYR A 197 7.97 -11.27 14.73
N GLU A 198 7.35 -12.38 15.15
CA GLU A 198 7.39 -13.58 14.35
C GLU A 198 6.59 -13.36 13.06
N PHE A 199 7.21 -13.64 11.90
CA PHE A 199 6.59 -13.37 10.61
C PHE A 199 6.60 -14.60 9.71
N VAL A 200 5.42 -14.97 9.23
CA VAL A 200 5.20 -16.08 8.30
C VAL A 200 4.47 -15.56 7.06
N ILE A 201 4.97 -15.90 5.89
CA ILE A 201 4.28 -15.70 4.61
C ILE A 201 3.82 -17.06 4.12
N THR A 202 2.51 -17.20 3.84
CA THR A 202 1.96 -18.45 3.34
C THR A 202 1.22 -18.25 2.03
N HIS A 203 1.51 -19.11 1.05
CA HIS A 203 0.97 -19.04 -0.30
C HIS A 203 1.12 -20.39 -1.03
N PRO A 204 0.33 -20.66 -2.09
CA PRO A 204 0.57 -21.80 -2.96
C PRO A 204 1.94 -21.70 -3.66
N GLU A 205 2.51 -22.84 -4.05
CA GLU A 205 3.73 -22.87 -4.87
C GLU A 205 3.56 -22.01 -6.14
N GLY A 206 4.62 -21.26 -6.52
CA GLY A 206 4.63 -20.38 -7.67
C GLY A 206 4.16 -18.94 -7.38
N TYR A 207 3.71 -18.65 -6.14
CA TYR A 207 3.34 -17.31 -5.71
C TYR A 207 4.38 -16.68 -4.75
N GLU A 208 5.62 -17.12 -4.81
CA GLU A 208 6.73 -16.51 -4.07
C GLU A 208 6.83 -15.02 -4.39
N LEU A 209 7.10 -14.20 -3.40
CA LEU A 209 7.48 -12.80 -3.59
C LEU A 209 8.95 -12.68 -3.94
N ASP A 210 9.36 -11.52 -4.46
CA ASP A 210 10.78 -11.21 -4.63
C ASP A 210 11.53 -11.40 -3.28
N PRO A 211 12.62 -12.18 -3.24
CA PRO A 211 13.39 -12.44 -2.01
C PRO A 211 13.78 -11.19 -1.24
N LYS A 212 13.99 -10.05 -1.92
CA LYS A 212 14.32 -8.79 -1.26
C LYS A 212 13.22 -8.28 -0.33
N PHE A 213 11.94 -8.64 -0.59
CA PHE A 213 10.81 -8.28 0.26
C PHE A 213 10.52 -9.34 1.33
N VAL A 214 10.75 -10.62 1.00
CA VAL A 214 10.56 -11.72 1.96
C VAL A 214 11.41 -11.51 3.22
N GLY A 215 12.67 -11.11 3.05
CA GLY A 215 13.56 -10.80 4.17
C GLY A 215 13.74 -11.97 5.12
N ARG A 216 13.44 -11.77 6.42
CA ARG A 216 13.56 -12.80 7.47
C ARG A 216 12.29 -13.64 7.67
N ALA A 217 11.22 -13.37 6.90
CA ALA A 217 9.97 -14.13 7.03
C ALA A 217 10.19 -15.62 6.76
N LYS A 218 9.52 -16.46 7.53
CA LYS A 218 9.38 -17.89 7.19
C LYS A 218 8.37 -18.04 6.08
N VAL A 219 8.65 -18.87 5.09
CA VAL A 219 7.68 -19.27 4.06
C VAL A 219 7.09 -20.62 4.45
N GLU A 220 5.78 -20.73 4.44
CA GLU A 220 5.04 -21.95 4.72
C GLU A 220 4.00 -22.17 3.60
N TYR A 221 4.00 -23.36 3.00
CA TYR A 221 3.09 -23.69 1.90
C TYR A 221 1.78 -24.36 2.37
N ASP A 222 1.69 -24.66 3.66
CA ASP A 222 0.47 -25.12 4.31
C ASP A 222 -0.16 -23.98 5.12
N GLN A 223 -1.30 -23.46 4.62
CA GLN A 223 -1.99 -22.34 5.24
C GLN A 223 -2.46 -22.64 6.66
N ARG A 224 -2.96 -23.88 6.92
CA ARG A 224 -3.44 -24.29 8.24
C ARG A 224 -2.29 -24.29 9.25
N LYS A 225 -1.16 -24.86 8.87
CA LYS A 225 0.04 -24.89 9.70
C LYS A 225 0.61 -23.49 9.96
N ALA A 226 0.56 -22.60 8.95
CA ALA A 226 0.97 -21.20 9.13
C ALA A 226 0.10 -20.50 10.19
N PHE A 227 -1.22 -20.79 10.21
CA PHE A 227 -2.18 -20.14 11.10
C PHE A 227 -2.06 -20.59 12.57
N GLU A 228 -1.49 -21.76 12.85
CA GLU A 228 -1.34 -22.25 14.23
C GLU A 228 -0.67 -21.21 15.13
N GLY A 229 -1.40 -20.80 16.18
CA GLY A 229 -0.90 -19.85 17.17
C GLY A 229 -0.65 -18.41 16.67
N ALA A 230 -1.13 -18.04 15.47
CA ALA A 230 -1.03 -16.67 14.98
C ALA A 230 -1.85 -15.69 15.84
N ASP A 231 -1.38 -14.46 15.97
CA ASP A 231 -2.07 -13.33 16.62
C ASP A 231 -2.72 -12.38 15.62
N PHE A 232 -2.20 -12.34 14.37
CA PHE A 232 -2.78 -11.57 13.27
C PHE A 232 -2.71 -12.38 11.97
N ILE A 233 -3.81 -12.36 11.22
CA ILE A 233 -3.91 -12.91 9.86
C ILE A 233 -4.16 -11.76 8.90
N TYR A 234 -3.19 -11.47 8.04
CA TYR A 234 -3.29 -10.49 6.96
C TYR A 234 -3.53 -11.21 5.63
N ALA A 235 -4.76 -11.17 5.12
CA ALA A 235 -5.09 -11.83 3.86
C ALA A 235 -4.92 -10.88 2.67
N LYS A 236 -4.30 -11.37 1.60
CA LYS A 236 -4.14 -10.62 0.36
C LYS A 236 -3.97 -11.52 -0.85
N ASN A 237 -4.56 -11.16 -1.98
CA ASN A 237 -4.20 -11.76 -3.26
C ASN A 237 -3.01 -11.04 -3.90
N TRP A 238 -2.16 -11.79 -4.58
CA TRP A 238 -1.14 -11.28 -5.49
C TRP A 238 -0.88 -12.27 -6.63
N SER A 239 -0.41 -11.75 -7.77
CA SER A 239 -0.01 -12.53 -8.93
C SER A 239 1.40 -13.11 -8.78
N ALA A 240 1.73 -14.09 -9.61
CA ALA A 240 3.05 -14.71 -9.62
C ALA A 240 4.16 -13.69 -9.97
N TYR A 241 5.32 -13.86 -9.32
CA TYR A 241 6.49 -13.01 -9.50
C TYR A 241 7.49 -13.55 -10.50
N SER A 242 7.65 -14.89 -10.59
CA SER A 242 8.80 -15.52 -11.21
C SER A 242 8.65 -15.79 -12.71
N GLY A 243 9.73 -15.53 -13.48
CA GLY A 243 9.90 -15.92 -14.87
C GLY A 243 8.76 -15.49 -15.79
N ASP A 244 8.37 -16.39 -16.69
CA ASP A 244 7.28 -16.18 -17.67
C ASP A 244 5.89 -16.11 -17.01
N ASN A 245 5.79 -16.40 -15.72
CA ASN A 245 4.55 -16.34 -14.96
C ASN A 245 4.30 -14.97 -14.31
N TYR A 246 5.20 -14.02 -14.47
CA TYR A 246 5.04 -12.68 -13.91
C TYR A 246 3.67 -12.09 -14.26
N GLY A 247 2.96 -11.61 -13.22
CA GLY A 247 1.65 -11.00 -13.39
C GLY A 247 0.50 -11.98 -13.71
N LYS A 248 0.72 -13.30 -13.69
CA LYS A 248 -0.32 -14.31 -13.99
C LYS A 248 -0.96 -14.88 -12.74
N ILE A 249 -2.18 -15.39 -12.93
CA ILE A 249 -2.88 -16.25 -11.97
C ILE A 249 -2.49 -17.70 -12.31
N LEU A 250 -1.91 -18.41 -11.35
CA LEU A 250 -1.52 -19.81 -11.53
C LEU A 250 -2.57 -20.79 -11.04
N CYS A 251 -3.34 -20.40 -10.01
CA CYS A 251 -4.46 -21.17 -9.49
C CYS A 251 -5.52 -20.24 -8.90
N ASN A 252 -6.75 -20.76 -8.75
CA ASN A 252 -7.86 -20.12 -8.03
C ASN A 252 -8.40 -21.09 -6.97
N ASP A 253 -7.48 -21.74 -6.27
CA ASP A 253 -7.81 -22.72 -5.25
C ASP A 253 -8.56 -22.08 -4.08
N ARG A 254 -9.81 -22.51 -3.88
CA ARG A 254 -10.71 -21.98 -2.84
C ARG A 254 -10.35 -22.49 -1.45
N ASP A 255 -9.52 -23.52 -1.36
CA ASP A 255 -9.01 -23.99 -0.06
C ASP A 255 -8.12 -22.94 0.61
N TRP A 256 -7.68 -21.90 -0.14
CA TRP A 256 -6.97 -20.75 0.40
C TRP A 256 -7.88 -19.60 0.89
N THR A 257 -9.20 -19.75 0.81
CA THR A 257 -10.14 -18.80 1.45
C THR A 257 -9.95 -18.81 2.96
N VAL A 258 -9.84 -17.65 3.59
CA VAL A 258 -9.80 -17.56 5.05
C VAL A 258 -11.22 -17.76 5.61
N ASP A 259 -11.42 -18.75 6.43
CA ASP A 259 -12.68 -19.16 7.03
C ASP A 259 -12.57 -19.33 8.56
N ALA A 260 -13.71 -19.54 9.22
CA ALA A 260 -13.76 -19.69 10.68
C ALA A 260 -13.02 -20.94 11.18
N GLU A 261 -13.01 -22.02 10.39
CA GLU A 261 -12.31 -23.26 10.78
C GLU A 261 -10.80 -23.02 10.88
N LYS A 262 -10.23 -22.30 9.90
CA LYS A 262 -8.81 -21.93 9.93
C LYS A 262 -8.51 -20.87 10.99
N MET A 263 -9.40 -19.89 11.17
CA MET A 263 -9.24 -18.90 12.25
C MET A 263 -9.26 -19.54 13.63
N ALA A 264 -9.96 -20.67 13.82
CA ALA A 264 -9.97 -21.44 15.07
C ALA A 264 -8.61 -22.08 15.42
N LEU A 265 -7.68 -22.22 14.44
CA LEU A 265 -6.31 -22.72 14.69
C LEU A 265 -5.39 -21.65 15.29
N THR A 266 -5.79 -20.40 15.24
CA THR A 266 -4.99 -19.24 15.68
C THR A 266 -5.09 -19.02 17.19
N ASN A 267 -4.28 -18.09 17.71
CA ASN A 267 -4.39 -17.61 19.09
C ASN A 267 -5.49 -16.53 19.21
N ASN A 268 -6.72 -16.84 18.77
CA ASN A 268 -7.80 -15.85 18.66
C ASN A 268 -7.35 -14.60 17.89
N ALA A 269 -6.77 -14.82 16.70
CA ALA A 269 -6.13 -13.80 15.89
C ALA A 269 -7.12 -12.75 15.39
N PHE A 270 -6.60 -11.54 15.23
CA PHE A 270 -7.28 -10.50 14.46
C PHE A 270 -7.12 -10.75 12.96
N PHE A 271 -8.21 -10.53 12.21
CA PHE A 271 -8.22 -10.58 10.75
C PHE A 271 -8.02 -9.18 10.17
N MET A 272 -7.11 -9.06 9.20
CA MET A 272 -6.78 -7.80 8.49
C MET A 272 -6.83 -8.00 6.98
N HIS A 273 -7.23 -6.95 6.27
CA HIS A 273 -7.20 -6.85 4.81
C HIS A 273 -7.34 -5.40 4.36
N CYS A 274 -6.45 -4.92 3.50
CA CYS A 274 -6.40 -3.52 3.03
C CYS A 274 -7.64 -3.04 2.25
N LEU A 275 -8.60 -3.92 1.95
CA LEU A 275 -9.77 -3.66 1.11
C LEU A 275 -9.41 -3.12 -0.31
N PRO A 276 -10.24 -3.32 -1.36
CA PRO A 276 -11.50 -4.05 -1.33
C PRO A 276 -11.29 -5.56 -1.16
N VAL A 277 -12.22 -6.20 -0.48
CA VAL A 277 -12.23 -7.64 -0.26
C VAL A 277 -13.37 -8.29 -1.05
N ARG A 278 -13.15 -9.50 -1.53
CA ARG A 278 -14.20 -10.33 -2.13
C ARG A 278 -14.68 -11.34 -1.11
N ARG A 279 -15.86 -11.11 -0.56
CA ARG A 279 -16.52 -12.01 0.40
C ARG A 279 -16.72 -13.39 -0.18
N ASN A 280 -16.56 -14.40 0.65
CA ASN A 280 -16.69 -15.82 0.31
C ASN A 280 -15.76 -16.29 -0.83
N MET A 281 -14.70 -15.50 -1.07
CA MET A 281 -13.61 -15.81 -1.97
C MET A 281 -12.25 -15.60 -1.28
N ILE A 282 -11.99 -14.41 -0.76
CA ILE A 282 -10.78 -14.12 0.02
C ILE A 282 -10.99 -14.53 1.48
N VAL A 283 -12.14 -14.19 2.02
CA VAL A 283 -12.55 -14.43 3.40
C VAL A 283 -14.04 -14.66 3.46
N THR A 284 -14.50 -15.50 4.36
CA THR A 284 -15.93 -15.78 4.57
C THR A 284 -16.63 -14.66 5.33
N ASP A 285 -17.97 -14.59 5.21
CA ASP A 285 -18.78 -13.55 5.84
C ASP A 285 -18.67 -13.57 7.36
N ASP A 286 -18.65 -14.75 7.97
CA ASP A 286 -18.54 -14.96 9.42
C ASP A 286 -17.20 -14.46 9.98
N VAL A 287 -16.10 -14.55 9.23
CA VAL A 287 -14.78 -14.02 9.64
C VAL A 287 -14.73 -12.51 9.51
N ILE A 288 -15.13 -11.95 8.35
CA ILE A 288 -15.01 -10.51 8.12
C ILE A 288 -16.00 -9.68 8.96
N GLU A 289 -17.12 -10.28 9.39
CA GLU A 289 -18.11 -9.65 10.27
C GLU A 289 -17.87 -9.94 11.75
N SER A 290 -16.88 -10.75 12.08
CA SER A 290 -16.54 -11.09 13.45
C SER A 290 -15.98 -9.90 14.24
N PRO A 291 -16.04 -9.94 15.58
CA PRO A 291 -15.39 -8.93 16.43
C PRO A 291 -13.86 -8.88 16.28
N GLN A 292 -13.23 -9.92 15.72
CA GLN A 292 -11.81 -9.98 15.44
C GLN A 292 -11.43 -9.31 14.12
N SER A 293 -12.38 -8.88 13.29
CA SER A 293 -12.09 -8.19 12.03
C SER A 293 -11.66 -6.75 12.26
N LEU A 294 -10.45 -6.41 11.84
CA LEU A 294 -9.88 -5.08 11.95
C LEU A 294 -9.91 -4.29 10.63
N VAL A 295 -10.64 -4.75 9.61
CA VAL A 295 -10.65 -4.10 8.28
C VAL A 295 -11.13 -2.65 8.31
N ILE A 296 -12.00 -2.28 9.24
CA ILE A 296 -12.47 -0.90 9.40
C ILE A 296 -11.49 -0.04 10.19
N PRO A 297 -10.97 -0.45 11.37
CA PRO A 297 -9.88 0.26 12.05
C PRO A 297 -8.65 0.45 11.16
N GLU A 298 -8.22 -0.58 10.41
CA GLU A 298 -7.13 -0.53 9.44
C GLU A 298 -7.39 0.53 8.35
N ALA A 299 -8.60 0.55 7.79
CA ALA A 299 -8.99 1.55 6.80
C ALA A 299 -9.02 2.97 7.38
N ALA A 300 -9.44 3.15 8.65
CA ALA A 300 -9.44 4.43 9.34
C ALA A 300 -8.00 4.95 9.56
N ASN A 301 -7.06 4.08 9.92
CA ASN A 301 -5.66 4.42 10.11
C ASN A 301 -4.95 4.87 8.83
N ARG A 302 -5.54 4.71 7.65
CA ARG A 302 -5.01 5.29 6.41
C ARG A 302 -4.99 6.81 6.41
N VAL A 303 -5.94 7.47 7.10
CA VAL A 303 -5.92 8.93 7.29
C VAL A 303 -4.73 9.31 8.15
N VAL A 304 -4.54 8.59 9.26
CA VAL A 304 -3.44 8.83 10.20
C VAL A 304 -2.08 8.64 9.52
N SER A 305 -1.91 7.53 8.81
CA SER A 305 -0.69 7.23 8.03
C SER A 305 -0.36 8.34 7.02
N ALA A 306 -1.33 8.71 6.17
CA ALA A 306 -1.12 9.74 5.17
C ALA A 306 -0.83 11.12 5.81
N GLN A 307 -1.54 11.47 6.89
CA GLN A 307 -1.36 12.75 7.58
C GLN A 307 0.01 12.83 8.27
N THR A 308 0.48 11.75 8.90
CA THR A 308 1.80 11.71 9.52
C THR A 308 2.90 11.91 8.48
N ILE A 309 2.81 11.24 7.33
CA ILE A 309 3.81 11.40 6.25
C ILE A 309 3.75 12.79 5.63
N LEU A 310 2.56 13.31 5.32
CA LEU A 310 2.42 14.67 4.79
C LEU A 310 2.96 15.72 5.76
N LYS A 311 2.72 15.56 7.07
CA LYS A 311 3.29 16.44 8.11
C LYS A 311 4.82 16.44 8.06
N GLU A 312 5.46 15.28 7.94
CA GLU A 312 6.93 15.18 7.87
C GLU A 312 7.49 15.78 6.56
N ILE A 313 6.76 15.66 5.45
CA ILE A 313 7.12 16.33 4.18
C ILE A 313 6.99 17.85 4.31
N LEU A 314 5.89 18.35 4.88
CA LEU A 314 5.61 19.78 5.01
C LEU A 314 6.61 20.52 5.92
N LYS A 315 7.18 19.84 6.92
CA LYS A 315 8.22 20.41 7.79
C LYS A 315 9.53 20.77 7.04
N GLU A 316 9.73 20.22 5.84
CA GLU A 316 10.92 20.47 5.02
C GLU A 316 10.66 21.47 3.85
N LEU A 317 9.44 22.00 3.74
CA LEU A 317 9.04 23.03 2.77
C LEU A 317 9.08 24.44 3.36
#